data_69ec91ebb25f971cad7c7d5d57d90f58
#
_entry.id   69ec91ebb25f971cad7c7d5d57d90f58
#
_cell.length_a   1.000
_cell.length_b   1.000
_cell.length_c   1.000
_cell.angle_alpha   90.00
_cell.angle_beta   90.00
_cell.angle_gamma   90.00
#
_symmetry.space_group_name_H-M   'P 1'
#
loop_
_entity.id
_entity.type
_entity.pdbx_description
1 polymer ?
#
loop_
_entity_poly.entity_id
_entity_poly.type
_entity_poly.pdbx_seq_one_letter_code
_entity_poly.pdbx_strand_id
1 'polypeptide(L)'
;ERYDICIASPGISQFSRFYENAQAASSEIVSEVEFAWRESRSDSRWVAITGTNGKTTTTTLTKLIVDEAGLSAVAVGNIGDTCIEAVAADAADVFVTEASSFQLASTVLFAPDAAVLLNITPDHLYWHMTFEAYVAAKKRVYANLATTAGVLAIDAVTDVSRACVKELASDPARGFSYVPLG
;
A
#
# COMPACT_ATOMS: atom_id res chain seq x y z
N GLU A 1 -1.26 8.28 30.23
CA GLU A 1 -2.26 7.50 29.45
C GLU A 1 -1.57 6.83 28.29
N ARG A 2 -1.98 5.59 27.99
CA ARG A 2 -1.51 4.86 26.80
C ARG A 2 -2.70 4.63 25.88
N TYR A 3 -2.50 4.85 24.61
CA TYR A 3 -3.53 4.64 23.59
C TYR A 3 -3.44 3.21 23.03
N ASP A 4 -4.54 2.63 22.64
CA ASP A 4 -4.56 1.30 22.02
C ASP A 4 -3.98 1.36 20.61
N ILE A 5 -4.35 2.37 19.82
CA ILE A 5 -3.90 2.57 18.45
C ILE A 5 -3.59 4.05 18.19
N CYS A 6 -2.56 4.29 17.39
CA CYS A 6 -2.25 5.59 16.82
C CYS A 6 -2.30 5.49 15.29
N ILE A 7 -3.06 6.35 14.63
CA ILE A 7 -3.12 6.44 13.19
C ILE A 7 -2.14 7.50 12.71
N ALA A 8 -1.10 7.07 12.00
CA ALA A 8 -0.03 7.94 11.53
C ALA A 8 -0.46 8.76 10.31
N SER A 9 -0.35 10.08 10.41
CA SER A 9 -0.44 10.97 9.24
C SER A 9 0.76 10.76 8.31
N PRO A 10 0.55 10.67 6.98
CA PRO A 10 1.64 10.51 6.02
C PRO A 10 2.63 11.70 5.99
N GLY A 11 2.22 12.86 6.51
CA GLY A 11 3.11 14.02 6.67
C GLY A 11 4.16 13.87 7.77
N ILE A 12 4.02 12.87 8.66
CA ILE A 12 4.92 12.68 9.80
C ILE A 12 5.84 11.50 9.52
N SER A 13 7.14 11.80 9.35
CA SER A 13 8.14 10.76 9.10
C SER A 13 8.30 9.84 10.32
N GLN A 14 8.41 8.54 10.06
CA GLN A 14 8.70 7.52 11.07
C GLN A 14 10.06 7.72 11.78
N PHE A 15 10.94 8.54 11.21
CA PHE A 15 12.23 8.92 11.80
C PHE A 15 12.16 10.21 12.63
N SER A 16 10.97 10.79 12.81
CA SER A 16 10.78 12.00 13.60
C SER A 16 10.59 11.67 15.07
N ARG A 17 11.08 12.57 15.95
CA ARG A 17 10.85 12.46 17.39
C ARG A 17 9.35 12.44 17.74
N PHE A 18 8.51 13.07 16.90
CA PHE A 18 7.07 13.05 17.11
C PHE A 18 6.51 11.64 16.93
N TYR A 19 6.94 10.93 15.88
CA TYR A 19 6.54 9.55 15.62
C TYR A 19 7.04 8.60 16.73
N GLU A 20 8.28 8.74 17.16
CA GLU A 20 8.85 7.97 18.29
C GLU A 20 8.03 8.16 19.57
N ASN A 21 7.63 9.40 19.90
CA ASN A 21 6.79 9.69 21.05
C ASN A 21 5.39 9.06 20.91
N ALA A 22 4.78 9.12 19.73
CA ALA A 22 3.49 8.50 19.46
C ALA A 22 3.56 6.97 19.61
N GLN A 23 4.64 6.36 19.09
CA GLN A 23 4.88 4.92 19.22
C GLN A 23 5.07 4.49 20.68
N ALA A 24 5.77 5.29 21.49
CA ALA A 24 5.92 5.03 22.92
C ALA A 24 4.62 5.20 23.71
N ALA A 25 3.71 6.05 23.25
CA ALA A 25 2.43 6.35 23.90
C ALA A 25 1.28 5.45 23.43
N SER A 26 1.47 4.61 22.43
CA SER A 26 0.44 3.70 21.89
C SER A 26 0.87 2.24 21.93
N SER A 27 -0.10 1.33 21.86
CA SER A 27 0.17 -0.10 21.76
C SER A 27 0.58 -0.50 20.34
N GLU A 28 0.00 0.17 19.33
CA GLU A 28 0.41 0.05 17.93
C GLU A 28 0.29 1.41 17.22
N ILE A 29 1.01 1.55 16.12
CA ILE A 29 0.90 2.68 15.21
C ILE A 29 0.75 2.15 13.79
N VAL A 30 -0.29 2.58 13.08
CA VAL A 30 -0.61 2.14 11.73
C VAL A 30 -0.92 3.32 10.82
N SER A 31 -0.87 3.11 9.51
CA SER A 31 -1.34 4.11 8.55
C SER A 31 -2.86 4.16 8.47
N GLU A 32 -3.38 5.26 7.94
CA GLU A 32 -4.82 5.41 7.66
C GLU A 32 -5.31 4.34 6.68
N VAL A 33 -4.51 4.00 5.66
CA VAL A 33 -4.83 2.95 4.69
C VAL A 33 -5.03 1.59 5.38
N GLU A 34 -4.14 1.22 6.28
CA GLU A 34 -4.28 -0.02 7.04
C GLU A 34 -5.47 0.03 7.98
N PHE A 35 -5.68 1.14 8.66
CA PHE A 35 -6.82 1.30 9.55
C PHE A 35 -8.14 1.14 8.77
N ALA A 36 -8.28 1.81 7.63
CA ALA A 36 -9.44 1.68 6.76
C ALA A 36 -9.65 0.24 6.26
N TRP A 37 -8.56 -0.44 5.86
CA TRP A 37 -8.62 -1.84 5.45
C TRP A 37 -9.13 -2.75 6.57
N ARG A 38 -8.68 -2.55 7.81
CA ARG A 38 -9.15 -3.32 8.98
C ARG A 38 -10.63 -3.07 9.30
N GLU A 39 -11.12 -1.85 9.08
CA GLU A 39 -12.51 -1.45 9.34
C GLU A 39 -13.45 -1.75 8.16
N SER A 40 -12.93 -2.16 6.99
CA SER A 40 -13.76 -2.52 5.84
C SER A 40 -14.48 -3.84 6.06
N ARG A 41 -15.57 -4.04 5.32
CA ARG A 41 -16.33 -5.31 5.36
C ARG A 41 -15.43 -6.48 4.96
N SER A 42 -15.71 -7.66 5.49
CA SER A 42 -14.93 -8.88 5.22
C SER A 42 -15.00 -9.36 3.76
N ASP A 43 -15.98 -8.90 3.00
CA ASP A 43 -16.16 -9.17 1.57
C ASP A 43 -15.65 -8.05 0.67
N SER A 44 -15.20 -6.93 1.24
CA SER A 44 -14.55 -5.85 0.50
C SER A 44 -13.24 -6.34 -0.15
N ARG A 45 -12.99 -5.87 -1.37
CA ARG A 45 -11.77 -6.18 -2.12
C ARG A 45 -10.86 -4.97 -2.20
N TRP A 46 -9.55 -5.20 -2.06
CA TRP A 46 -8.56 -4.13 -2.07
C TRP A 46 -7.53 -4.35 -3.16
N VAL A 47 -7.35 -3.33 -4.00
CA VAL A 47 -6.27 -3.26 -5.00
C VAL A 47 -5.35 -2.13 -4.61
N ALA A 48 -4.11 -2.42 -4.23
CA ALA A 48 -3.14 -1.42 -3.78
C ALA A 48 -2.11 -1.11 -4.86
N ILE A 49 -1.99 0.15 -5.24
CA ILE A 49 -1.11 0.60 -6.32
C ILE A 49 -0.07 1.56 -5.77
N THR A 50 1.21 1.23 -5.94
CA THR A 50 2.33 2.08 -5.56
C THR A 50 3.38 2.17 -6.67
N GLY A 51 4.29 3.10 -6.52
CA GLY A 51 5.38 3.38 -7.44
C GLY A 51 5.92 4.78 -7.20
N THR A 52 7.03 5.15 -7.82
CA THR A 52 7.46 6.53 -7.85
C THR A 52 6.57 7.34 -8.78
N ASN A 53 6.35 6.86 -10.00
CA ASN A 53 5.54 7.51 -11.02
C ASN A 53 4.41 6.59 -11.53
N GLY A 54 3.37 7.20 -12.12
CA GLY A 54 2.28 6.49 -12.78
C GLY A 54 1.14 6.01 -11.88
N LYS A 55 1.24 6.17 -10.56
CA LYS A 55 0.23 5.72 -9.60
C LYS A 55 -1.18 6.19 -9.93
N THR A 56 -1.39 7.50 -10.03
CA THR A 56 -2.70 8.13 -10.26
C THR A 56 -3.37 7.63 -11.55
N THR A 57 -2.61 7.56 -12.63
CA THR A 57 -3.11 7.05 -13.92
C THR A 57 -3.52 5.60 -13.80
N THR A 58 -2.67 4.77 -13.19
CA THR A 58 -2.95 3.33 -13.02
C THR A 58 -4.15 3.11 -12.10
N THR A 59 -4.24 3.84 -10.98
CA THR A 59 -5.37 3.77 -10.04
C THR A 59 -6.69 4.12 -10.74
N THR A 60 -6.71 5.22 -11.50
CA THR A 60 -7.90 5.64 -12.24
C THR A 60 -8.30 4.61 -13.31
N LEU A 61 -7.33 4.11 -14.09
CA LEU A 61 -7.61 3.10 -15.12
C LEU A 61 -8.09 1.77 -14.49
N THR A 62 -7.48 1.34 -13.41
CA THR A 62 -7.90 0.12 -12.69
C THR A 62 -9.33 0.26 -12.20
N LYS A 63 -9.68 1.39 -11.58
CA LYS A 63 -11.06 1.68 -11.15
C LYS A 63 -12.04 1.59 -12.32
N LEU A 64 -11.73 2.21 -13.46
CA LEU A 64 -12.59 2.16 -14.64
C LEU A 64 -12.76 0.73 -15.19
N ILE A 65 -11.69 -0.06 -15.22
CA ILE A 65 -11.74 -1.47 -15.67
C ILE A 65 -12.64 -2.30 -14.76
N VAL A 66 -12.54 -2.07 -13.45
CA VAL A 66 -13.35 -2.80 -12.45
C VAL A 66 -14.83 -2.43 -12.60
N ASP A 67 -15.15 -1.15 -12.82
CA ASP A 67 -16.52 -0.68 -13.08
C ASP A 67 -17.09 -1.31 -14.37
N GLU A 68 -16.32 -1.30 -15.46
CA GLU A 68 -16.73 -1.90 -16.73
C GLU A 68 -16.92 -3.43 -16.63
N ALA A 69 -16.27 -4.07 -15.67
CA ALA A 69 -16.49 -5.47 -15.34
C ALA A 69 -17.77 -5.70 -14.51
N GLY A 70 -18.52 -4.65 -14.17
CA GLY A 70 -19.78 -4.71 -13.43
C GLY A 70 -19.63 -4.78 -11.91
N LEU A 71 -18.45 -4.44 -11.37
CA LEU A 71 -18.20 -4.34 -9.94
C LEU A 71 -18.19 -2.88 -9.53
N SER A 72 -18.72 -2.58 -8.34
CA SER A 72 -18.66 -1.22 -7.78
C SER A 72 -17.25 -0.93 -7.28
N ALA A 73 -16.58 0.10 -7.84
CA ALA A 73 -15.22 0.46 -7.44
C ALA A 73 -15.07 1.95 -7.11
N VAL A 74 -14.20 2.24 -6.13
CA VAL A 74 -13.82 3.61 -5.78
C VAL A 74 -12.29 3.74 -5.76
N ALA A 75 -11.79 4.88 -6.28
CA ALA A 75 -10.38 5.24 -6.18
C ALA A 75 -10.15 6.08 -4.92
N VAL A 76 -9.23 5.67 -4.07
CA VAL A 76 -9.04 6.22 -2.72
C VAL A 76 -7.56 6.35 -2.32
N GLY A 77 -7.30 6.99 -1.22
CA GLY A 77 -5.99 7.04 -0.57
C GLY A 77 -5.21 8.31 -0.88
N ASN A 78 -4.10 8.21 -1.61
CA ASN A 78 -3.31 9.38 -2.02
C ASN A 78 -3.96 10.16 -3.18
N ILE A 79 -5.14 9.76 -3.60
CA ILE A 79 -6.01 10.36 -4.64
C ILE A 79 -7.47 10.26 -4.17
N GLY A 80 -8.28 11.26 -4.51
CA GLY A 80 -9.71 11.27 -4.14
C GLY A 80 -9.94 11.40 -2.64
N ASP A 81 -10.91 10.67 -2.14
CA ASP A 81 -11.24 10.62 -0.72
C ASP A 81 -10.23 9.75 0.06
N THR A 82 -10.16 9.95 1.36
CA THR A 82 -9.39 9.05 2.22
C THR A 82 -10.00 7.65 2.22
N CYS A 83 -9.17 6.64 2.45
CA CYS A 83 -9.67 5.26 2.51
C CYS A 83 -10.75 5.09 3.57
N ILE A 84 -10.55 5.69 4.75
CA ILE A 84 -11.50 5.54 5.86
C ILE A 84 -12.84 6.24 5.61
N GLU A 85 -12.86 7.40 4.93
CA GLU A 85 -14.10 8.07 4.54
C GLU A 85 -14.91 7.20 3.58
N ALA A 86 -14.26 6.62 2.57
CA ALA A 86 -14.91 5.73 1.62
C ALA A 86 -15.43 4.44 2.28
N VAL A 87 -14.69 3.86 3.21
CA VAL A 87 -15.12 2.69 4.00
C VAL A 87 -16.32 3.07 4.88
N ALA A 88 -16.26 4.18 5.60
CA ALA A 88 -17.36 4.66 6.45
C ALA A 88 -18.64 4.97 5.67
N ALA A 89 -18.52 5.39 4.41
CA ALA A 89 -19.64 5.64 3.51
C ALA A 89 -20.18 4.38 2.83
N ASP A 90 -19.54 3.21 3.03
CA ASP A 90 -19.82 1.97 2.29
C ASP A 90 -19.86 2.21 0.76
N ALA A 91 -18.84 2.95 0.27
CA ALA A 91 -18.87 3.59 -1.04
C ALA A 91 -18.79 2.59 -2.21
N ALA A 92 -18.18 1.41 -2.01
CA ALA A 92 -17.99 0.42 -3.06
C ALA A 92 -17.61 -0.96 -2.50
N ASP A 93 -17.66 -1.98 -3.36
CA ASP A 93 -17.20 -3.34 -3.04
C ASP A 93 -15.68 -3.49 -3.25
N VAL A 94 -15.11 -2.66 -4.16
CA VAL A 94 -13.69 -2.69 -4.52
C VAL A 94 -13.03 -1.34 -4.25
N PHE A 95 -12.06 -1.32 -3.37
CA PHE A 95 -11.25 -0.15 -3.04
C PHE A 95 -9.94 -0.20 -3.84
N VAL A 96 -9.80 0.69 -4.83
CA VAL A 96 -8.57 0.82 -5.62
C VAL A 96 -7.74 1.93 -4.99
N THR A 97 -6.79 1.57 -4.11
CA THR A 97 -6.03 2.54 -3.34
C THR A 97 -4.71 2.94 -4.01
N GLU A 98 -4.55 4.23 -4.24
CA GLU A 98 -3.23 4.81 -4.50
C GLU A 98 -2.48 4.92 -3.17
N ALA A 99 -1.45 4.09 -2.98
CA ALA A 99 -0.66 4.06 -1.76
C ALA A 99 0.70 4.76 -1.94
N SER A 100 0.92 5.86 -1.22
CA SER A 100 2.22 6.52 -1.15
C SER A 100 3.20 5.71 -0.29
N SER A 101 4.51 5.95 -0.48
CA SER A 101 5.53 5.36 0.40
C SER A 101 5.39 5.80 1.85
N PHE A 102 4.84 6.99 2.09
CA PHE A 102 4.60 7.52 3.43
C PHE A 102 3.50 6.75 4.17
N GLN A 103 2.40 6.45 3.47
CA GLN A 103 1.32 5.62 4.00
C GLN A 103 1.79 4.18 4.22
N LEU A 104 2.49 3.60 3.24
CA LEU A 104 3.01 2.23 3.34
C LEU A 104 4.05 2.06 4.46
N ALA A 105 4.84 3.10 4.78
CA ALA A 105 5.84 3.04 5.84
C ALA A 105 5.27 2.64 7.21
N SER A 106 4.01 2.96 7.49
CA SER A 106 3.32 2.61 8.73
C SER A 106 2.27 1.50 8.57
N THR A 107 2.32 0.70 7.50
CA THR A 107 1.52 -0.53 7.40
C THR A 107 2.20 -1.69 8.13
N VAL A 108 1.43 -2.56 8.75
CA VAL A 108 1.89 -3.74 9.50
C VAL A 108 1.22 -5.01 8.96
N LEU A 109 -0.12 -5.05 8.96
CA LEU A 109 -0.93 -6.20 8.57
C LEU A 109 -1.65 -6.00 7.22
N PHE A 110 -1.58 -4.83 6.64
CA PHE A 110 -2.27 -4.52 5.38
C PHE A 110 -1.99 -5.58 4.31
N ALA A 111 -3.05 -6.23 3.84
CA ALA A 111 -3.00 -7.36 2.91
C ALA A 111 -4.07 -7.16 1.82
N PRO A 112 -3.78 -6.45 0.73
CA PRO A 112 -4.72 -6.31 -0.38
C PRO A 112 -4.93 -7.64 -1.12
N ASP A 113 -6.02 -7.76 -1.88
CA ASP A 113 -6.27 -8.92 -2.78
C ASP A 113 -5.36 -8.85 -4.02
N ALA A 114 -5.02 -7.64 -4.45
CA ALA A 114 -4.05 -7.41 -5.52
C ALA A 114 -3.16 -6.22 -5.21
N ALA A 115 -1.90 -6.31 -5.60
CA ALA A 115 -0.94 -5.23 -5.46
C ALA A 115 -0.26 -4.91 -6.79
N VAL A 116 0.09 -3.65 -6.98
CA VAL A 116 0.85 -3.18 -8.15
C VAL A 116 2.05 -2.36 -7.67
N LEU A 117 3.25 -2.77 -8.09
CA LEU A 117 4.48 -2.01 -7.92
C LEU A 117 5.00 -1.56 -9.29
N LEU A 118 4.72 -0.30 -9.66
CA LEU A 118 4.99 0.23 -10.99
C LEU A 118 6.47 0.47 -11.27
N ASN A 119 7.14 1.16 -10.36
CA ASN A 119 8.57 1.50 -10.48
C ASN A 119 9.09 2.07 -9.17
N ILE A 120 10.40 1.98 -8.98
CA ILE A 120 11.08 2.63 -7.85
C ILE A 120 12.31 3.36 -8.38
N THR A 121 12.30 4.68 -8.30
CA THR A 121 13.44 5.56 -8.56
C THR A 121 13.65 6.49 -7.37
N PRO A 122 14.85 7.03 -7.12
CA PRO A 122 15.13 7.89 -5.97
C PRO A 122 14.15 9.06 -5.87
N ASP A 123 13.45 9.15 -4.73
CA ASP A 123 12.52 10.23 -4.40
C ASP A 123 12.31 10.29 -2.89
N HIS A 124 11.79 11.41 -2.38
CA HIS A 124 11.38 11.60 -0.99
C HIS A 124 12.43 11.26 0.09
N LEU A 125 13.73 11.41 -0.22
CA LEU A 125 14.82 11.08 0.71
C LEU A 125 14.81 11.96 1.97
N TYR A 126 14.25 13.17 1.88
CA TYR A 126 14.06 14.04 3.05
C TYR A 126 13.11 13.43 4.10
N TRP A 127 12.19 12.56 3.69
CA TRP A 127 11.23 11.89 4.56
C TRP A 127 11.72 10.52 5.01
N HIS A 128 12.27 9.73 4.08
CA HIS A 128 12.72 8.35 4.32
C HIS A 128 14.16 8.25 4.82
N MET A 129 14.91 9.36 4.79
CA MET A 129 16.33 9.47 5.14
C MET A 129 17.27 8.73 4.19
N THR A 130 16.93 7.55 3.71
CA THR A 130 17.73 6.75 2.77
C THR A 130 16.88 6.19 1.63
N PHE A 131 17.53 5.84 0.52
CA PHE A 131 16.83 5.20 -0.60
C PHE A 131 16.38 3.79 -0.24
N GLU A 132 17.15 3.06 0.56
CA GLU A 132 16.81 1.73 1.03
C GLU A 132 15.54 1.75 1.88
N ALA A 133 15.36 2.72 2.76
CA ALA A 133 14.15 2.90 3.56
C ALA A 133 12.94 3.23 2.66
N TYR A 134 13.12 4.03 1.60
CA TYR A 134 12.07 4.31 0.62
C TYR A 134 11.66 3.04 -0.14
N VAL A 135 12.63 2.25 -0.62
CA VAL A 135 12.37 0.95 -1.26
C VAL A 135 11.64 0.00 -0.32
N ALA A 136 12.12 -0.12 0.93
CA ALA A 136 11.50 -0.97 1.94
C ALA A 136 10.04 -0.56 2.21
N ALA A 137 9.75 0.73 2.30
CA ALA A 137 8.39 1.23 2.48
C ALA A 137 7.48 0.81 1.31
N LYS A 138 7.92 0.94 0.06
CA LYS A 138 7.11 0.53 -1.11
C LYS A 138 6.90 -0.98 -1.18
N LYS A 139 7.88 -1.78 -0.79
CA LYS A 139 7.76 -3.25 -0.76
C LYS A 139 6.67 -3.73 0.22
N ARG A 140 6.27 -2.91 1.20
CA ARG A 140 5.16 -3.23 2.11
C ARG A 140 3.82 -3.43 1.40
N VAL A 141 3.63 -2.89 0.19
CA VAL A 141 2.40 -3.09 -0.59
C VAL A 141 2.07 -4.57 -0.82
N TYR A 142 3.08 -5.43 -0.85
CA TYR A 142 2.91 -6.88 -1.05
C TYR A 142 3.42 -7.75 0.11
N ALA A 143 3.82 -7.14 1.24
CA ALA A 143 4.44 -7.86 2.34
C ALA A 143 3.54 -8.97 2.93
N ASN A 144 2.23 -8.75 2.94
CA ASN A 144 1.26 -9.67 3.52
C ASN A 144 0.34 -10.34 2.47
N LEU A 145 0.64 -10.24 1.17
CA LEU A 145 -0.18 -10.83 0.10
C LEU A 145 -0.42 -12.34 0.26
N ALA A 146 0.46 -13.05 0.95
CA ALA A 146 0.29 -14.46 1.23
C ALA A 146 -0.98 -14.75 2.06
N THR A 147 -1.42 -13.83 2.90
CA THR A 147 -2.62 -14.01 3.76
C THR A 147 -3.92 -13.99 2.96
N THR A 148 -3.93 -13.32 1.82
CA THR A 148 -5.08 -13.26 0.90
C THR A 148 -4.93 -14.20 -0.30
N ALA A 149 -3.79 -14.92 -0.40
CA ALA A 149 -3.37 -15.62 -1.62
C ALA A 149 -3.42 -14.71 -2.85
N GLY A 150 -3.10 -13.43 -2.66
CA GLY A 150 -3.28 -12.36 -3.62
C GLY A 150 -2.35 -12.43 -4.82
N VAL A 151 -2.44 -11.41 -5.70
CA VAL A 151 -1.59 -11.31 -6.88
C VAL A 151 -0.83 -10.00 -6.89
N LEU A 152 0.46 -10.04 -7.28
CA LEU A 152 1.32 -8.89 -7.47
C LEU A 152 1.62 -8.67 -8.95
N ALA A 153 1.27 -7.51 -9.50
CA ALA A 153 1.84 -7.02 -10.75
C ALA A 153 3.06 -6.13 -10.43
N ILE A 154 4.22 -6.45 -10.99
CA ILE A 154 5.46 -5.75 -10.65
C ILE A 154 6.27 -5.41 -11.89
N ASP A 155 6.76 -4.15 -11.97
CA ASP A 155 7.71 -3.76 -13.00
C ASP A 155 8.97 -4.63 -12.96
N ALA A 156 9.42 -5.09 -14.12
CA ALA A 156 10.64 -5.88 -14.28
C ALA A 156 11.72 -5.14 -15.12
N VAL A 157 11.48 -3.88 -15.47
CA VAL A 157 12.35 -3.08 -16.33
C VAL A 157 13.39 -2.30 -15.51
N THR A 158 12.96 -1.59 -14.46
CA THR A 158 13.86 -0.80 -13.64
C THR A 158 14.73 -1.67 -12.74
N ASP A 159 15.95 -1.25 -12.45
CA ASP A 159 16.94 -2.08 -11.74
C ASP A 159 16.45 -2.51 -10.35
N VAL A 160 15.82 -1.61 -9.61
CA VAL A 160 15.30 -1.90 -8.27
C VAL A 160 14.14 -2.89 -8.32
N SER A 161 13.17 -2.68 -9.20
CA SER A 161 12.03 -3.59 -9.37
C SER A 161 12.49 -4.96 -9.87
N ARG A 162 13.47 -4.99 -10.79
CA ARG A 162 14.09 -6.23 -11.26
C ARG A 162 14.77 -7.01 -10.11
N ALA A 163 15.42 -6.30 -9.18
CA ALA A 163 15.97 -6.94 -7.99
C ALA A 163 14.85 -7.56 -7.12
N CYS A 164 13.73 -6.86 -6.92
CA CYS A 164 12.56 -7.41 -6.22
C CYS A 164 12.01 -8.67 -6.94
N VAL A 165 11.92 -8.66 -8.27
CA VAL A 165 11.48 -9.84 -9.04
C VAL A 165 12.42 -11.02 -8.82
N LYS A 166 13.74 -10.80 -8.78
CA LYS A 166 14.72 -11.87 -8.48
C LYS A 166 14.55 -12.44 -7.06
N GLU A 167 14.30 -11.58 -6.06
CA GLU A 167 14.00 -12.00 -4.70
C GLU A 167 12.75 -12.89 -4.67
N LEU A 168 11.66 -12.46 -5.31
CA LEU A 168 10.41 -13.22 -5.41
C LEU A 168 10.60 -14.57 -6.14
N ALA A 169 11.41 -14.60 -7.19
CA ALA A 169 11.70 -15.83 -7.93
C ALA A 169 12.51 -16.85 -7.09
N SER A 170 13.32 -16.37 -6.14
CA SER A 170 14.13 -17.21 -5.25
C SER A 170 13.35 -17.76 -4.06
N ASP A 171 12.13 -17.27 -3.80
CA ASP A 171 11.27 -17.73 -2.70
C ASP A 171 10.03 -18.49 -3.23
N PRO A 172 10.12 -19.82 -3.40
CA PRO A 172 8.96 -20.63 -3.82
C PRO A 172 7.87 -20.72 -2.75
N ALA A 173 8.17 -20.40 -1.49
CA ALA A 173 7.24 -20.48 -0.36
C ALA A 173 6.48 -19.15 -0.12
N ARG A 174 6.63 -18.14 -0.98
CA ARG A 174 6.05 -16.79 -0.80
C ARG A 174 4.53 -16.74 -0.61
N GLY A 175 3.79 -17.80 -0.97
CA GLY A 175 2.35 -17.94 -0.69
C GLY A 175 1.41 -17.09 -1.55
N PHE A 176 1.90 -16.35 -2.57
CA PHE A 176 1.11 -15.56 -3.50
C PHE A 176 1.67 -15.62 -4.94
N SER A 177 0.85 -15.24 -5.91
CA SER A 177 1.25 -15.18 -7.32
C SER A 177 1.83 -13.81 -7.68
N TYR A 178 2.77 -13.77 -8.66
CA TYR A 178 3.24 -12.50 -9.20
C TYR A 178 3.40 -12.56 -10.72
N VAL A 179 3.22 -11.39 -11.36
CA VAL A 179 3.35 -11.19 -12.80
C VAL A 179 4.38 -10.08 -13.03
N PRO A 180 5.59 -10.41 -13.52
CA PRO A 180 6.55 -9.39 -13.93
C PRO A 180 6.10 -8.73 -15.23
N LEU A 181 6.19 -7.40 -15.31
CA LEU A 181 5.76 -6.57 -16.43
C LEU A 181 6.98 -5.87 -17.08
N GLY A 182 7.12 -6.00 -18.41
CA GLY A 182 8.19 -5.36 -19.17
C GLY A 182 8.82 -6.22 -20.24
#